data_61bdbf5a35375059eac217b810fd1104
#
_entry.id   61bdbf5a35375059eac217b810fd1104
#
_cell.length_a   1.000
_cell.length_b   1.000
_cell.length_c   1.000
_cell.angle_alpha   90.00
_cell.angle_beta   90.00
_cell.angle_gamma   90.00
#
_symmetry.space_group_name_H-M   'P 1'
#
loop_
_entity.id
_entity.type
_entity.pdbx_description
1 polymer ?
#
loop_
_entity_poly.entity_id
_entity_poly.type
_entity_poly.pdbx_seq_one_letter_code
_entity_poly.pdbx_strand_id
1 'polypeptide(L)'
;SCLLVENGPWVKVRRLENKLGIHGSPTCEMVFTEAPAKLIGLRKRGLITYVMALMNGARMGIAAQGTGIGEAAYRAARDYAASRRQFGVTIDSFPALREIMSTMSVELQASRLLTYYSAKNVDLEAGLDRKFNALKGTPEAMDVRKRLKKVAAFNKMLTPMAKYYGSEMSMRNAMS
;
A
#
# COMPACT_ATOMS: atom_id res chain seq x y z
N SER A 1 2.52 17.27 16.83
CA SER A 1 3.75 16.71 17.39
C SER A 1 3.73 15.18 17.24
N CYS A 2 4.88 14.55 17.28
CA CYS A 2 5.00 13.10 17.42
C CYS A 2 5.58 12.84 18.81
N LEU A 3 4.95 11.96 19.57
CA LEU A 3 5.31 11.67 20.95
C LEU A 3 5.58 10.16 21.10
N LEU A 4 6.68 9.81 21.73
CA LEU A 4 6.97 8.45 22.15
C LEU A 4 6.48 8.27 23.58
N VAL A 5 5.61 7.29 23.77
CA VAL A 5 5.11 6.87 25.09
C VAL A 5 5.54 5.44 25.30
N GLU A 6 6.23 5.17 26.41
CA GLU A 6 6.57 3.80 26.80
C GLU A 6 5.32 3.09 27.37
N ASN A 7 5.24 1.78 27.16
CA ASN A 7 4.14 1.00 27.71
C ASN A 7 4.20 1.02 29.24
N GLY A 8 3.04 1.22 29.86
CA GLY A 8 2.95 1.34 31.32
C GLY A 8 1.50 1.46 31.79
N PRO A 9 1.25 1.70 33.08
CA PRO A 9 -0.09 1.76 33.66
C PRO A 9 -0.96 2.89 33.09
N TRP A 10 -0.35 3.87 32.46
CA TRP A 10 -0.98 5.00 31.81
C TRP A 10 -1.47 4.71 30.37
N VAL A 11 -1.17 3.53 29.82
CA VAL A 11 -1.60 3.11 28.48
C VAL A 11 -2.57 1.94 28.63
N LYS A 12 -3.78 2.11 28.11
CA LYS A 12 -4.80 1.04 28.14
C LYS A 12 -5.41 0.86 26.75
N VAL A 13 -5.59 -0.40 26.37
CA VAL A 13 -6.44 -0.76 25.24
C VAL A 13 -7.89 -0.71 25.71
N ARG A 14 -8.70 0.19 25.16
CA ARG A 14 -10.13 0.29 25.47
C ARG A 14 -10.91 -0.82 24.78
N ARG A 15 -10.64 -1.04 23.50
CA ARG A 15 -11.26 -2.11 22.71
C ARG A 15 -10.42 -2.49 21.51
N LEU A 16 -10.67 -3.68 20.99
CA LEU A 16 -10.22 -4.11 19.68
C LEU A 16 -11.27 -3.74 18.64
N GLU A 17 -10.83 -3.23 17.49
CA GLU A 17 -11.74 -2.92 16.39
C GLU A 17 -12.17 -4.20 15.68
N ASN A 18 -13.47 -4.31 15.39
CA ASN A 18 -13.99 -5.39 14.55
C ASN A 18 -13.70 -5.08 13.08
N LYS A 19 -12.87 -5.91 12.45
CA LYS A 19 -12.42 -5.74 11.06
C LYS A 19 -12.91 -6.88 10.20
N LEU A 20 -13.00 -6.66 8.87
CA LEU A 20 -13.33 -7.71 7.90
C LEU A 20 -12.23 -8.77 7.75
N GLY A 21 -10.99 -8.45 8.07
CA GLY A 21 -9.85 -9.36 7.96
C GLY A 21 -8.62 -8.83 8.68
N ILE A 22 -7.49 -9.54 8.51
CA ILE A 22 -6.20 -9.23 9.14
C ILE A 22 -6.35 -9.14 10.68
N HIS A 23 -7.06 -10.10 11.27
CA HIS A 23 -7.32 -10.12 12.71
C HIS A 23 -6.05 -10.41 13.52
N GLY A 24 -5.07 -11.12 12.95
CA GLY A 24 -3.78 -11.35 13.57
C GLY A 24 -2.94 -10.09 13.80
N SER A 25 -3.30 -8.97 13.15
CA SER A 25 -2.74 -7.64 13.42
C SER A 25 -3.84 -6.76 14.01
N PRO A 26 -4.04 -6.76 15.34
CA PRO A 26 -5.16 -6.09 15.97
C PRO A 26 -5.06 -4.58 15.82
N THR A 27 -6.19 -3.95 15.50
CA THR A 27 -6.36 -2.49 15.55
C THR A 27 -7.09 -2.15 16.84
N CYS A 28 -6.53 -1.23 17.62
CA CYS A 28 -6.99 -0.95 18.97
C CYS A 28 -7.36 0.51 19.14
N GLU A 29 -8.40 0.78 19.94
CA GLU A 29 -8.62 2.08 20.54
C GLU A 29 -7.74 2.19 21.80
N MET A 30 -6.76 3.11 21.74
CA MET A 30 -5.79 3.32 22.83
C MET A 30 -6.18 4.53 23.68
N VAL A 31 -6.13 4.39 24.98
CA VAL A 31 -6.34 5.50 25.93
C VAL A 31 -5.03 5.77 26.68
N PHE A 32 -4.63 7.04 26.67
CA PHE A 32 -3.46 7.54 27.38
C PHE A 32 -3.94 8.47 28.51
N THR A 33 -3.58 8.15 29.76
CA THR A 33 -3.97 8.95 30.92
C THR A 33 -2.70 9.45 31.60
N GLU A 34 -2.45 10.77 31.50
CA GLU A 34 -1.26 11.42 32.08
C GLU A 34 0.06 10.71 31.77
N ALA A 35 0.13 10.13 30.55
CA ALA A 35 1.26 9.34 30.12
C ALA A 35 2.52 10.20 29.95
N PRO A 36 3.65 9.86 30.60
CA PRO A 36 4.91 10.52 30.32
C PRO A 36 5.30 10.28 28.86
N ALA A 37 5.67 11.36 28.16
CA ALA A 37 5.92 11.30 26.75
C ALA A 37 7.17 12.09 26.35
N LYS A 38 7.97 11.49 25.46
CA LYS A 38 9.15 12.13 24.87
C LYS A 38 8.80 12.68 23.50
N LEU A 39 9.09 13.97 23.26
CA LEU A 39 8.91 14.56 21.94
C LEU A 39 9.91 13.97 20.92
N ILE A 40 9.40 13.45 19.81
CA ILE A 40 10.19 13.01 18.67
C ILE A 40 10.19 14.11 17.61
N GLY A 41 11.38 14.59 17.25
CA GLY A 41 11.56 15.62 16.24
C GLY A 41 11.02 16.99 16.66
N LEU A 42 10.34 17.68 15.76
CA LEU A 42 9.87 19.05 15.94
C LEU A 42 8.42 19.14 16.36
N ARG A 43 8.10 20.08 17.27
CA ARG A 43 6.72 20.40 17.65
C ARG A 43 5.86 20.74 16.42
N LYS A 44 4.61 20.32 16.44
CA LYS A 44 3.60 20.57 15.39
C LYS A 44 3.90 19.92 14.02
N ARG A 45 4.99 19.14 13.89
CA ARG A 45 5.37 18.47 12.64
C ARG A 45 4.95 17.00 12.56
N GLY A 46 4.38 16.43 13.61
CA GLY A 46 4.08 14.99 13.71
C GLY A 46 3.30 14.43 12.53
N LEU A 47 2.15 15.03 12.20
CA LEU A 47 1.31 14.56 11.09
C LEU A 47 2.02 14.73 9.73
N ILE A 48 2.48 15.94 9.43
CA ILE A 48 2.98 16.27 8.09
C ILE A 48 4.30 15.57 7.76
N THR A 49 5.20 15.47 8.74
CA THR A 49 6.56 14.97 8.49
C THR A 49 6.69 13.47 8.75
N TYR A 50 6.12 12.97 9.87
CA TYR A 50 6.37 11.59 10.31
C TYR A 50 5.23 10.64 9.93
N VAL A 51 3.98 10.99 10.25
CA VAL A 51 2.83 10.12 9.98
C VAL A 51 2.59 10.00 8.47
N MET A 52 2.69 11.09 7.71
CA MET A 52 2.51 11.03 6.26
C MET A 52 3.60 10.24 5.53
N ALA A 53 4.85 10.30 6.02
CA ALA A 53 5.92 9.47 5.48
C ALA A 53 5.66 7.97 5.72
N LEU A 54 5.26 7.61 6.94
CA LEU A 54 4.85 6.24 7.28
C LEU A 54 3.68 5.77 6.42
N MET A 55 2.65 6.60 6.27
CA MET A 55 1.45 6.30 5.47
C MET A 55 1.76 6.06 3.98
N ASN A 56 2.72 6.78 3.41
CA ASN A 56 3.11 6.58 2.02
C ASN A 56 3.80 5.21 1.83
N GLY A 57 4.67 4.81 2.76
CA GLY A 57 5.26 3.47 2.76
C GLY A 57 4.21 2.37 2.93
N ALA A 58 3.29 2.53 3.88
CA ALA A 58 2.20 1.57 4.12
C ALA A 58 1.29 1.40 2.90
N ARG A 59 1.01 2.46 2.13
CA ARG A 59 0.20 2.39 0.90
C ARG A 59 0.80 1.44 -0.13
N MET A 60 2.12 1.41 -0.27
CA MET A 60 2.80 0.50 -1.19
C MET A 60 2.67 -0.96 -0.73
N GLY A 61 2.80 -1.22 0.57
CA GLY A 61 2.56 -2.55 1.15
C GLY A 61 1.15 -3.06 0.85
N ILE A 62 0.13 -2.21 1.00
CA ILE A 62 -1.27 -2.58 0.69
C ILE A 62 -1.48 -2.80 -0.83
N ALA A 63 -0.86 -2.00 -1.69
CA ALA A 63 -0.93 -2.23 -3.14
C ALA A 63 -0.33 -3.58 -3.54
N ALA A 64 0.83 -3.93 -2.97
CA ALA A 64 1.47 -5.23 -3.19
C ALA A 64 0.61 -6.39 -2.64
N GLN A 65 0.02 -6.22 -1.45
CA GLN A 65 -0.90 -7.20 -0.86
C GLN A 65 -2.13 -7.44 -1.75
N GLY A 66 -2.77 -6.37 -2.25
CA GLY A 66 -3.90 -6.49 -3.17
C GLY A 66 -3.53 -7.21 -4.46
N THR A 67 -2.37 -6.88 -5.04
CA THR A 67 -1.85 -7.58 -6.23
C THR A 67 -1.63 -9.07 -5.94
N GLY A 68 -1.07 -9.43 -4.78
CA GLY A 68 -0.87 -10.82 -4.37
C GLY A 68 -2.17 -11.60 -4.17
N ILE A 69 -3.19 -10.98 -3.56
CA ILE A 69 -4.52 -11.59 -3.39
C ILE A 69 -5.17 -11.82 -4.75
N GLY A 70 -5.15 -10.81 -5.64
CA GLY A 70 -5.69 -10.94 -6.99
C GLY A 70 -4.98 -12.03 -7.82
N GLU A 71 -3.67 -12.17 -7.68
CA GLU A 71 -2.90 -13.26 -8.30
C GLU A 71 -3.35 -14.64 -7.79
N ALA A 72 -3.51 -14.79 -6.47
CA ALA A 72 -3.93 -16.04 -5.87
C ALA A 72 -5.34 -16.44 -6.34
N ALA A 73 -6.27 -15.49 -6.38
CA ALA A 73 -7.62 -15.70 -6.89
C ALA A 73 -7.62 -16.11 -8.36
N TYR A 74 -6.88 -15.40 -9.21
CA TYR A 74 -6.75 -15.72 -10.63
C TYR A 74 -6.19 -17.13 -10.87
N ARG A 75 -5.13 -17.53 -10.15
CA ARG A 75 -4.55 -18.86 -10.27
C ARG A 75 -5.53 -19.95 -9.87
N ALA A 76 -6.21 -19.77 -8.73
CA ALA A 76 -7.21 -20.73 -8.25
C ALA A 76 -8.37 -20.90 -9.27
N ALA A 77 -8.89 -19.78 -9.79
CA ALA A 77 -9.94 -19.79 -10.81
C ALA A 77 -9.48 -20.49 -12.10
N ARG A 78 -8.29 -20.18 -12.59
CA ARG A 78 -7.71 -20.79 -13.79
C ARG A 78 -7.55 -22.29 -13.64
N ASP A 79 -6.94 -22.75 -12.55
CA ASP A 79 -6.66 -24.16 -12.33
C ASP A 79 -7.95 -24.97 -12.13
N TYR A 80 -8.96 -24.37 -11.48
CA TYR A 80 -10.30 -24.96 -11.36
C TYR A 80 -10.98 -25.04 -12.73
N ALA A 81 -10.99 -23.96 -13.51
CA ALA A 81 -11.63 -23.92 -14.82
C ALA A 81 -11.04 -24.93 -15.81
N ALA A 82 -9.73 -25.17 -15.75
CA ALA A 82 -9.04 -26.15 -16.57
C ALA A 82 -9.34 -27.60 -16.19
N SER A 83 -9.79 -27.87 -14.97
CA SER A 83 -10.09 -29.22 -14.46
C SER A 83 -11.57 -29.54 -14.44
N ARG A 84 -12.42 -28.57 -14.16
CA ARG A 84 -13.88 -28.76 -14.05
C ARG A 84 -14.51 -29.00 -15.42
N ARG A 85 -15.28 -30.07 -15.55
CA ARG A 85 -16.02 -30.41 -16.77
C ARG A 85 -17.49 -30.18 -16.63
N GLN A 86 -18.13 -29.61 -17.67
CA GLN A 86 -19.56 -29.53 -17.87
C GLN A 86 -19.89 -29.66 -19.36
N PHE A 87 -21.04 -30.27 -19.67
CA PHE A 87 -21.47 -30.49 -21.05
C PHE A 87 -20.41 -31.15 -21.95
N GLY A 88 -19.61 -32.05 -21.35
CA GLY A 88 -18.56 -32.81 -22.07
C GLY A 88 -17.24 -32.15 -22.27
N VAL A 89 -17.10 -30.85 -21.92
CA VAL A 89 -15.86 -30.06 -22.07
C VAL A 89 -15.41 -29.42 -20.75
N THR A 90 -14.17 -28.94 -20.68
CA THR A 90 -13.72 -28.16 -19.53
C THR A 90 -14.34 -26.76 -19.58
N ILE A 91 -14.64 -26.19 -18.41
CA ILE A 91 -15.39 -24.92 -18.34
C ILE A 91 -14.59 -23.72 -18.85
N ASP A 92 -13.26 -23.80 -18.90
CA ASP A 92 -12.38 -22.78 -19.52
C ASP A 92 -12.62 -22.63 -21.03
N SER A 93 -13.32 -23.57 -21.67
CA SER A 93 -13.71 -23.48 -23.07
C SER A 93 -14.91 -22.57 -23.32
N PHE A 94 -15.68 -22.22 -22.25
CA PHE A 94 -16.88 -21.39 -22.41
C PHE A 94 -16.52 -19.92 -22.63
N PRO A 95 -17.12 -19.27 -23.66
CA PRO A 95 -16.78 -17.88 -24.01
C PRO A 95 -16.95 -16.91 -22.83
N ALA A 96 -18.03 -17.01 -22.07
CA ALA A 96 -18.29 -16.14 -20.92
C ALA A 96 -17.21 -16.28 -19.84
N LEU A 97 -16.76 -17.51 -19.57
CA LEU A 97 -15.71 -17.74 -18.58
C LEU A 97 -14.34 -17.24 -19.07
N ARG A 98 -14.07 -17.38 -20.37
CA ARG A 98 -12.85 -16.82 -20.99
C ARG A 98 -12.82 -15.29 -20.87
N GLU A 99 -13.94 -14.62 -21.05
CA GLU A 99 -14.03 -13.16 -20.89
C GLU A 99 -13.72 -12.75 -19.45
N ILE A 100 -14.32 -13.41 -18.45
CA ILE A 100 -14.04 -13.17 -17.03
C ILE A 100 -12.56 -13.39 -16.74
N MET A 101 -11.99 -14.52 -17.13
CA MET A 101 -10.58 -14.86 -16.90
C MET A 101 -9.62 -13.87 -17.59
N SER A 102 -9.97 -13.42 -18.79
CA SER A 102 -9.19 -12.41 -19.50
C SER A 102 -9.22 -11.08 -18.78
N THR A 103 -10.38 -10.64 -18.30
CA THR A 103 -10.53 -9.41 -17.51
C THR A 103 -9.72 -9.48 -16.22
N MET A 104 -9.83 -10.58 -15.45
CA MET A 104 -9.02 -10.80 -14.25
C MET A 104 -7.52 -10.69 -14.54
N SER A 105 -7.06 -11.32 -15.62
CA SER A 105 -5.65 -11.29 -16.04
C SER A 105 -5.18 -9.88 -16.37
N VAL A 106 -5.95 -9.12 -17.16
CA VAL A 106 -5.62 -7.74 -17.57
C VAL A 106 -5.56 -6.83 -16.35
N GLU A 107 -6.57 -6.88 -15.49
CA GLU A 107 -6.62 -6.06 -14.27
C GLU A 107 -5.46 -6.38 -13.32
N LEU A 108 -5.11 -7.65 -13.19
CA LEU A 108 -3.98 -8.08 -12.39
C LEU A 108 -2.64 -7.54 -12.93
N GLN A 109 -2.42 -7.59 -14.25
CA GLN A 109 -1.22 -7.02 -14.86
C GLN A 109 -1.17 -5.50 -14.69
N ALA A 110 -2.30 -4.81 -14.83
CA ALA A 110 -2.39 -3.37 -14.59
C ALA A 110 -2.04 -3.01 -13.14
N SER A 111 -2.57 -3.78 -12.16
CA SER A 111 -2.24 -3.61 -10.74
C SER A 111 -0.75 -3.82 -10.47
N ARG A 112 -0.16 -4.86 -11.05
CA ARG A 112 1.26 -5.17 -10.92
C ARG A 112 2.14 -4.05 -11.46
N LEU A 113 1.86 -3.58 -12.68
CA LEU A 113 2.58 -2.46 -13.30
C LEU A 113 2.48 -1.19 -12.47
N LEU A 114 1.27 -0.84 -12.02
CA LEU A 114 1.05 0.35 -11.20
C LEU A 114 1.80 0.25 -9.86
N THR A 115 1.79 -0.92 -9.23
CA THR A 115 2.49 -1.17 -7.97
C THR A 115 4.00 -1.01 -8.14
N TYR A 116 4.60 -1.66 -9.16
CA TYR A 116 6.03 -1.57 -9.40
C TYR A 116 6.48 -0.18 -9.83
N TYR A 117 5.69 0.48 -10.68
CA TYR A 117 5.97 1.85 -11.09
C TYR A 117 5.92 2.81 -9.90
N SER A 118 4.95 2.65 -9.01
CA SER A 118 4.84 3.43 -7.79
C SER A 118 6.01 3.18 -6.84
N ALA A 119 6.39 1.93 -6.62
CA ALA A 119 7.53 1.56 -5.78
C ALA A 119 8.83 2.18 -6.30
N LYS A 120 9.10 2.07 -7.60
CA LYS A 120 10.26 2.71 -8.24
C LYS A 120 10.30 4.23 -8.00
N ASN A 121 9.15 4.90 -8.08
CA ASN A 121 9.10 6.35 -7.86
C ASN A 121 9.28 6.73 -6.38
N VAL A 122 8.80 5.91 -5.44
CA VAL A 122 9.06 6.08 -4.01
C VAL A 122 10.55 5.92 -3.70
N ASP A 123 11.21 4.92 -4.28
CA ASP A 123 12.66 4.72 -4.13
C ASP A 123 13.46 5.88 -4.73
N LEU A 124 13.01 6.39 -5.89
CA LEU A 124 13.61 7.57 -6.52
C LEU A 124 13.49 8.81 -5.63
N GLU A 125 12.33 9.04 -5.02
CA GLU A 125 12.12 10.14 -4.07
C GLU A 125 13.08 10.03 -2.88
N ALA A 126 13.15 8.86 -2.26
CA ALA A 126 14.05 8.60 -1.14
C ALA A 126 15.53 8.77 -1.52
N GLY A 127 15.92 8.32 -2.71
CA GLY A 127 17.28 8.50 -3.25
C GLY A 127 17.63 9.97 -3.49
N LEU A 128 16.69 10.74 -4.07
CA LEU A 128 16.86 12.17 -4.30
C LEU A 128 16.92 12.97 -2.99
N ASP A 129 16.14 12.57 -1.97
CA ASP A 129 16.18 13.21 -0.65
C ASP A 129 17.55 13.00 0.03
N ARG A 130 18.06 11.76 0.03
CA ARG A 130 19.42 11.46 0.53
C ARG A 130 20.48 12.27 -0.21
N LYS A 131 20.40 12.33 -1.55
CA LYS A 131 21.34 13.10 -2.38
C LYS A 131 21.26 14.60 -2.09
N PHE A 132 20.05 15.15 -1.95
CA PHE A 132 19.86 16.55 -1.58
C PHE A 132 20.48 16.87 -0.22
N ASN A 133 20.30 15.99 0.77
CA ASN A 133 20.86 16.18 2.11
C ASN A 133 22.39 16.13 2.11
N ALA A 134 23.00 15.28 1.27
CA ALA A 134 24.45 15.19 1.12
C ALA A 134 25.06 16.42 0.41
N LEU A 135 24.32 17.04 -0.52
CA LEU A 135 24.79 18.18 -1.32
C LEU A 135 24.37 19.55 -0.75
N LYS A 136 23.81 19.60 0.48
CA LYS A 136 23.42 20.88 1.08
C LYS A 136 24.58 21.88 1.11
N GLY A 137 24.32 23.10 0.61
CA GLY A 137 25.29 24.17 0.52
C GLY A 137 26.08 24.21 -0.80
N THR A 138 25.88 23.25 -1.71
CA THR A 138 26.48 23.27 -3.04
C THR A 138 25.53 23.80 -4.12
N PRO A 139 26.01 24.31 -5.25
CA PRO A 139 25.18 24.77 -6.38
C PRO A 139 24.26 23.64 -6.91
N GLU A 140 24.77 22.40 -6.95
CA GLU A 140 24.03 21.24 -7.46
C GLU A 140 22.80 20.87 -6.59
N ALA A 141 22.81 21.25 -5.32
CA ALA A 141 21.69 20.99 -4.41
C ALA A 141 20.35 21.56 -4.94
N MET A 142 20.39 22.68 -5.66
CA MET A 142 19.19 23.32 -6.19
C MET A 142 18.50 22.48 -7.28
N ASP A 143 19.26 21.89 -8.18
CA ASP A 143 18.73 21.04 -9.25
C ASP A 143 18.15 19.73 -8.67
N VAL A 144 18.88 19.11 -7.74
CA VAL A 144 18.38 17.92 -7.01
C VAL A 144 17.08 18.24 -6.27
N ARG A 145 16.99 19.39 -5.60
CA ARG A 145 15.79 19.84 -4.91
C ARG A 145 14.60 20.05 -5.86
N LYS A 146 14.85 20.64 -7.04
CA LYS A 146 13.81 20.84 -8.06
C LYS A 146 13.26 19.49 -8.54
N ARG A 147 14.13 18.53 -8.81
CA ARG A 147 13.75 17.17 -9.22
C ARG A 147 13.01 16.45 -8.10
N LEU A 148 13.49 16.51 -6.86
CA LEU A 148 12.84 15.93 -5.69
C LEU A 148 11.41 16.44 -5.53
N LYS A 149 11.18 17.76 -5.63
CA LYS A 149 9.85 18.35 -5.55
C LYS A 149 8.88 17.80 -6.61
N LYS A 150 9.35 17.61 -7.85
CA LYS A 150 8.53 17.02 -8.92
C LYS A 150 8.13 15.58 -8.63
N VAL A 151 9.10 14.75 -8.23
CA VAL A 151 8.86 13.34 -7.91
C VAL A 151 7.95 13.21 -6.69
N ALA A 152 8.19 13.98 -5.63
CA ALA A 152 7.35 13.99 -4.43
C ALA A 152 5.90 14.43 -4.72
N ALA A 153 5.70 15.42 -5.60
CA ALA A 153 4.36 15.84 -6.02
C ALA A 153 3.64 14.73 -6.80
N PHE A 154 4.35 14.04 -7.67
CA PHE A 154 3.82 12.92 -8.44
C PHE A 154 3.45 11.72 -7.53
N ASN A 155 4.29 11.39 -6.56
CA ASN A 155 4.05 10.29 -5.61
C ASN A 155 2.83 10.53 -4.71
N LYS A 156 2.48 11.78 -4.41
CA LYS A 156 1.24 12.10 -3.66
C LYS A 156 -0.03 11.64 -4.38
N MET A 157 0.01 11.55 -5.70
CA MET A 157 -1.08 11.02 -6.52
C MET A 157 -0.91 9.50 -6.74
N LEU A 158 0.28 9.08 -7.10
CA LEU A 158 0.55 7.72 -7.57
C LEU A 158 0.37 6.67 -6.47
N THR A 159 0.87 6.93 -5.25
CA THR A 159 0.79 5.95 -4.14
C THR A 159 -0.64 5.68 -3.67
N PRO A 160 -1.55 6.67 -3.51
CA PRO A 160 -2.95 6.40 -3.25
C PRO A 160 -3.65 5.64 -4.38
N MET A 161 -3.33 5.96 -5.65
CA MET A 161 -3.89 5.26 -6.81
C MET A 161 -3.50 3.78 -6.82
N ALA A 162 -2.22 3.45 -6.56
CA ALA A 162 -1.76 2.07 -6.49
C ALA A 162 -2.47 1.29 -5.37
N LYS A 163 -2.59 1.89 -4.17
CA LYS A 163 -3.34 1.29 -3.07
C LYS A 163 -4.80 1.04 -3.44
N TYR A 164 -5.48 2.07 -3.97
CA TYR A 164 -6.89 1.99 -4.33
C TYR A 164 -7.13 0.91 -5.39
N TYR A 165 -6.40 0.99 -6.51
CA TYR A 165 -6.57 0.06 -7.61
C TYR A 165 -6.28 -1.40 -7.20
N GLY A 166 -5.18 -1.64 -6.47
CA GLY A 166 -4.83 -2.98 -5.99
C GLY A 166 -5.89 -3.57 -5.06
N SER A 167 -6.47 -2.75 -4.16
CA SER A 167 -7.52 -3.19 -3.24
C SER A 167 -8.83 -3.52 -3.97
N GLU A 168 -9.30 -2.64 -4.86
CA GLU A 168 -10.54 -2.84 -5.63
C GLU A 168 -10.42 -4.04 -6.59
N MET A 169 -9.30 -4.14 -7.31
CA MET A 169 -9.02 -5.25 -8.21
C MET A 169 -9.01 -6.59 -7.45
N SER A 170 -8.38 -6.65 -6.29
CA SER A 170 -8.31 -7.89 -5.50
C SER A 170 -9.69 -8.37 -5.05
N MET A 171 -10.57 -7.44 -4.67
CA MET A 171 -11.95 -7.77 -4.30
C MET A 171 -12.74 -8.26 -5.51
N ARG A 172 -12.66 -7.58 -6.65
CA ARG A 172 -13.34 -8.05 -7.88
C ARG A 172 -12.87 -9.45 -8.27
N ASN A 173 -11.56 -9.67 -8.36
CA ASN A 173 -11.00 -10.98 -8.73
C ASN A 173 -11.34 -12.09 -7.74
N ALA A 174 -11.50 -11.78 -6.45
CA ALA A 174 -11.88 -12.78 -5.45
C ALA A 174 -13.38 -13.14 -5.49
N MET A 175 -14.22 -12.28 -6.07
CA MET A 175 -15.68 -12.49 -6.19
C MET A 175 -16.11 -12.98 -7.58
N SER A 176 -15.23 -12.95 -8.58
CA SER A 176 -15.48 -13.46 -9.93
C SER A 176 -15.41 -14.96 -10.00
#